data_3ed3b0d9ff0f406a1fa25f2b4b933ae7
#
_entry.id   3ed3b0d9ff0f406a1fa25f2b4b933ae7
#
_cell.length_a   1.000
_cell.length_b   1.000
_cell.length_c   1.000
_cell.angle_alpha   90.00
_cell.angle_beta   90.00
_cell.angle_gamma   90.00
#
_symmetry.space_group_name_H-M   'P 1'
#
loop_
_entity.id
_entity.type
_entity.pdbx_description
1 polymer ?
#
loop_
_entity_poly.entity_id
_entity_poly.type
_entity_poly.pdbx_seq_one_letter_code
_entity_poly.pdbx_strand_id
1 'polypeptide(L)'
;MAYQAKRKKVYEEEFLLTEEDGTVVNTLHVSLDADSMVKKLSEKQLDLIHALKDVQEAKADDEGIEKLGNAVIDVIEAVFGKEDAKTILEFYDHRYIELCQEVVPFITGEVIPKVRKIAAQNKKKTLSQYNRKQIRMFERRK
;
A
#
# COMPACT_ATOMS: atom_id res chain seq x y z
N MET A 1 -36.24 -19.49 -3.40
CA MET A 1 -35.21 -18.92 -2.52
C MET A 1 -34.48 -17.76 -3.22
N ALA A 2 -34.24 -16.71 -2.46
CA ALA A 2 -33.49 -15.57 -3.00
C ALA A 2 -31.98 -15.89 -3.04
N TYR A 3 -31.35 -15.50 -4.13
CA TYR A 3 -29.89 -15.57 -4.24
C TYR A 3 -29.25 -14.49 -3.36
N GLN A 4 -28.21 -14.84 -2.63
CA GLN A 4 -27.51 -13.89 -1.76
C GLN A 4 -26.11 -13.65 -2.27
N ALA A 5 -25.80 -12.38 -2.63
CA ALA A 5 -24.45 -11.95 -2.95
C ALA A 5 -23.88 -11.25 -1.73
N LYS A 6 -22.72 -11.71 -1.28
CA LYS A 6 -22.05 -11.17 -0.08
C LYS A 6 -20.90 -10.26 -0.47
N ARG A 7 -20.80 -9.13 0.25
CA ARG A 7 -19.66 -8.22 0.09
C ARG A 7 -18.44 -8.78 0.79
N LYS A 8 -17.32 -8.82 0.09
CA LYS A 8 -16.04 -9.25 0.68
C LYS A 8 -15.49 -8.16 1.61
N LYS A 9 -14.79 -8.58 2.66
CA LYS A 9 -14.06 -7.66 3.52
C LYS A 9 -12.88 -7.08 2.76
N VAL A 10 -12.65 -5.78 2.93
CA VAL A 10 -11.43 -5.13 2.46
C VAL A 10 -10.29 -5.43 3.45
N TYR A 11 -9.05 -5.20 3.01
CA TYR A 11 -7.91 -5.24 3.91
C TYR A 11 -8.01 -4.07 4.88
N GLU A 12 -7.96 -4.37 6.17
CA GLU A 12 -8.03 -3.37 7.23
C GLU A 12 -6.91 -3.58 8.24
N GLU A 13 -6.29 -2.49 8.68
CA GLU A 13 -5.23 -2.51 9.67
C GLU A 13 -5.24 -1.20 10.44
N GLU A 14 -4.88 -1.24 11.72
CA GLU A 14 -4.68 -0.05 12.52
C GLU A 14 -3.21 0.34 12.53
N PHE A 15 -2.93 1.63 12.53
CA PHE A 15 -1.59 2.18 12.63
C PHE A 15 -1.58 3.24 13.72
N LEU A 16 -0.73 3.03 14.73
CA LEU A 16 -0.67 3.93 15.89
C LEU A 16 0.53 4.88 15.76
N LEU A 17 0.27 6.18 15.86
CA LEU A 17 1.33 7.17 16.01
C LEU A 17 1.59 7.35 17.49
N THR A 18 2.80 7.00 17.93
CA THR A 18 3.16 7.01 19.36
C THR A 18 4.36 7.90 19.63
N GLU A 19 4.39 8.47 20.82
CA GLU A 19 5.58 9.13 21.35
C GLU A 19 6.62 8.08 21.75
N GLU A 20 7.85 8.53 22.02
CA GLU A 20 8.95 7.67 22.43
C GLU A 20 8.63 6.83 23.68
N ASP A 21 7.83 7.39 24.59
CA ASP A 21 7.40 6.71 25.82
C ASP A 21 6.28 5.69 25.61
N GLY A 22 5.79 5.53 24.35
CA GLY A 22 4.71 4.63 24.02
C GLY A 22 3.31 5.23 24.10
N THR A 23 3.19 6.51 24.46
CA THR A 23 1.88 7.20 24.50
C THR A 23 1.31 7.32 23.09
N VAL A 24 0.08 6.84 22.87
CA VAL A 24 -0.60 6.91 21.58
C VAL A 24 -1.13 8.33 21.36
N VAL A 25 -0.67 8.98 20.29
CA VAL A 25 -1.11 10.32 19.91
C VAL A 25 -2.29 10.23 18.94
N ASN A 26 -2.19 9.34 17.95
CA ASN A 26 -3.25 9.13 16.95
C ASN A 26 -3.37 7.66 16.60
N THR A 27 -4.59 7.23 16.33
CA THR A 27 -4.87 5.91 15.77
C THR A 27 -5.42 6.10 14.35
N LEU A 28 -4.70 5.59 13.37
CA LEU A 28 -5.10 5.69 11.97
C LEU A 28 -5.58 4.32 11.47
N HIS A 29 -6.47 4.33 10.50
CA HIS A 29 -7.01 3.11 9.91
C HIS A 29 -6.65 3.03 8.44
N VAL A 30 -6.06 1.89 8.04
CA VAL A 30 -5.84 1.56 6.65
C VAL A 30 -6.99 0.67 6.20
N SER A 31 -7.66 1.04 5.12
CA SER A 31 -8.75 0.26 4.53
C SER A 31 -8.57 0.26 3.02
N LEU A 32 -8.20 -0.89 2.46
CA LEU A 32 -7.84 -1.01 1.05
C LEU A 32 -8.54 -2.21 0.40
N ASP A 33 -9.07 -1.97 -0.80
CA ASP A 33 -9.49 -3.06 -1.66
C ASP A 33 -8.26 -3.66 -2.33
N ALA A 34 -7.92 -4.90 -1.97
CA ALA A 34 -6.67 -5.54 -2.40
C ALA A 34 -6.57 -5.65 -3.92
N ASP A 35 -7.66 -6.03 -4.59
CA ASP A 35 -7.64 -6.28 -6.03
C ASP A 35 -7.37 -5.00 -6.84
N SER A 36 -7.94 -3.88 -6.42
CA SER A 36 -7.73 -2.60 -7.11
C SER A 36 -6.42 -1.92 -6.73
N MET A 37 -5.88 -2.22 -5.55
CA MET A 37 -4.69 -1.53 -5.01
C MET A 37 -3.37 -2.25 -5.26
N VAL A 38 -3.39 -3.56 -5.56
CA VAL A 38 -2.17 -4.35 -5.67
C VAL A 38 -1.20 -3.79 -6.71
N LYS A 39 -1.69 -3.38 -7.87
CA LYS A 39 -0.86 -2.81 -8.93
C LYS A 39 -0.30 -1.45 -8.53
N LYS A 40 -1.15 -0.58 -8.02
CA LYS A 40 -0.77 0.77 -7.59
C LYS A 40 0.30 0.73 -6.50
N LEU A 41 0.11 -0.12 -5.49
CA LEU A 41 1.08 -0.26 -4.40
C LEU A 41 2.41 -0.82 -4.90
N SER A 42 2.38 -1.77 -5.82
CA SER A 42 3.61 -2.33 -6.41
C SER A 42 4.37 -1.27 -7.20
N GLU A 43 3.69 -0.42 -7.96
CA GLU A 43 4.30 0.69 -8.70
C GLU A 43 4.92 1.72 -7.75
N LYS A 44 4.20 2.09 -6.69
CA LYS A 44 4.69 3.06 -5.70
C LYS A 44 5.88 2.52 -4.91
N GLN A 45 5.88 1.22 -4.60
CA GLN A 45 7.02 0.57 -3.95
C GLN A 45 8.26 0.61 -4.87
N LEU A 46 8.07 0.37 -6.16
CA LEU A 46 9.17 0.40 -7.12
C LEU A 46 9.75 1.80 -7.25
N ASP A 47 8.89 2.83 -7.33
CA ASP A 47 9.31 4.24 -7.36
C ASP A 47 10.13 4.59 -6.11
N LEU A 48 9.69 4.12 -4.94
CA LEU A 48 10.39 4.35 -3.69
C LEU A 48 11.76 3.66 -3.67
N ILE A 49 11.83 2.42 -4.15
CA ILE A 49 13.10 1.68 -4.24
C ILE A 49 14.09 2.42 -5.15
N HIS A 50 13.63 2.91 -6.30
CA HIS A 50 14.46 3.69 -7.22
C HIS A 50 14.95 4.99 -6.57
N ALA A 51 14.08 5.69 -5.85
CA ALA A 51 14.46 6.93 -5.16
C ALA A 51 15.48 6.67 -4.06
N LEU A 52 15.31 5.60 -3.28
CA LEU A 52 16.27 5.20 -2.24
C LEU A 52 17.63 4.84 -2.85
N LYS A 53 17.62 4.13 -3.96
CA LYS A 53 18.85 3.74 -4.67
C LYS A 53 19.58 4.96 -5.21
N ASP A 54 18.86 5.91 -5.78
CA ASP A 54 19.45 7.16 -6.28
C ASP A 54 20.11 7.96 -5.17
N VAL A 55 19.51 8.04 -3.99
CA VAL A 55 20.08 8.71 -2.82
C VAL A 55 21.32 7.98 -2.32
N GLN A 56 21.33 6.66 -2.39
CA GLN A 56 22.47 5.84 -1.93
C GLN A 56 23.65 5.94 -2.89
N GLU A 57 23.44 5.96 -4.19
CA GLU A 57 24.49 5.99 -5.22
C GLU A 57 25.01 7.39 -5.51
N ALA A 58 24.13 8.39 -5.50
CA ALA A 58 24.52 9.78 -5.63
C ALA A 58 24.82 10.35 -4.25
N LYS A 59 25.81 11.25 -4.17
CA LYS A 59 25.95 12.06 -2.96
C LYS A 59 24.62 12.75 -2.74
N ALA A 60 24.03 12.56 -1.54
CA ALA A 60 22.73 13.10 -1.18
C ALA A 60 22.72 14.61 -1.40
N ASP A 61 22.29 15.05 -2.57
CA ASP A 61 22.05 16.46 -2.85
C ASP A 61 20.57 16.77 -2.54
N ASP A 62 20.25 18.05 -2.53
CA ASP A 62 18.89 18.50 -2.20
C ASP A 62 17.86 17.93 -3.16
N GLU A 63 18.21 17.74 -4.43
CA GLU A 63 17.33 17.17 -5.46
C GLU A 63 17.02 15.70 -5.20
N GLY A 64 18.01 14.91 -4.81
CA GLY A 64 17.83 13.49 -4.46
C GLY A 64 16.94 13.32 -3.25
N ILE A 65 17.11 14.16 -2.22
CA ILE A 65 16.29 14.13 -1.00
C ILE A 65 14.85 14.54 -1.34
N GLU A 66 14.65 15.51 -2.21
CA GLU A 66 13.32 15.93 -2.66
C GLU A 66 12.59 14.81 -3.40
N LYS A 67 13.27 14.11 -4.29
CA LYS A 67 12.70 12.95 -4.99
C LYS A 67 12.33 11.84 -4.03
N LEU A 68 13.17 11.56 -3.05
CA LEU A 68 12.86 10.57 -2.00
C LEU A 68 11.64 11.01 -1.21
N GLY A 69 11.58 12.28 -0.81
CA GLY A 69 10.43 12.82 -0.09
C GLY A 69 9.13 12.66 -0.87
N ASN A 70 9.14 12.97 -2.16
CA ASN A 70 7.97 12.81 -3.02
C ASN A 70 7.53 11.34 -3.12
N ALA A 71 8.47 10.42 -3.27
CA ALA A 71 8.17 8.99 -3.34
C ALA A 71 7.59 8.47 -2.01
N VAL A 72 8.12 8.93 -0.88
CA VAL A 72 7.61 8.59 0.46
C VAL A 72 6.19 9.12 0.63
N ILE A 73 5.95 10.37 0.29
CA ILE A 73 4.61 10.98 0.37
C ILE A 73 3.61 10.19 -0.49
N ASP A 74 3.99 9.87 -1.72
CA ASP A 74 3.12 9.15 -2.66
C ASP A 74 2.70 7.79 -2.11
N VAL A 75 3.63 7.02 -1.54
CA VAL A 75 3.29 5.70 -1.00
C VAL A 75 2.43 5.81 0.25
N ILE A 76 2.69 6.79 1.10
CA ILE A 76 1.89 7.03 2.31
C ILE A 76 0.46 7.45 1.92
N GLU A 77 0.31 8.37 0.97
CA GLU A 77 -1.01 8.77 0.48
C GLU A 77 -1.78 7.62 -0.16
N ALA A 78 -1.09 6.75 -0.88
CA ALA A 78 -1.73 5.58 -1.50
C ALA A 78 -2.31 4.62 -0.48
N VAL A 79 -1.66 4.47 0.67
CA VAL A 79 -2.07 3.54 1.73
C VAL A 79 -3.08 4.17 2.69
N PHE A 80 -2.81 5.38 3.16
CA PHE A 80 -3.58 6.02 4.23
C PHE A 80 -4.64 7.01 3.72
N GLY A 81 -4.54 7.47 2.48
CA GLY A 81 -5.35 8.58 1.98
C GLY A 81 -4.71 9.92 2.33
N LYS A 82 -5.19 10.99 1.69
CA LYS A 82 -4.57 12.32 1.80
C LYS A 82 -4.64 12.92 3.21
N GLU A 83 -5.77 12.76 3.89
CA GLU A 83 -5.95 13.35 5.23
C GLU A 83 -5.05 12.70 6.28
N ASP A 84 -5.04 11.38 6.34
CA ASP A 84 -4.21 10.64 7.28
C ASP A 84 -2.73 10.76 6.92
N ALA A 85 -2.40 10.80 5.62
CA ALA A 85 -1.03 11.06 5.17
C ALA A 85 -0.54 12.41 5.69
N LYS A 86 -1.37 13.45 5.62
CA LYS A 86 -1.06 14.77 6.16
C LYS A 86 -0.79 14.71 7.67
N THR A 87 -1.62 13.98 8.41
CA THR A 87 -1.44 13.78 9.85
C THR A 87 -0.09 13.12 10.15
N ILE A 88 0.28 12.09 9.39
CA ILE A 88 1.58 11.41 9.55
C ILE A 88 2.74 12.35 9.26
N LEU A 89 2.66 13.10 8.16
CA LEU A 89 3.72 14.03 7.77
C LEU A 89 3.92 15.14 8.81
N GLU A 90 2.84 15.68 9.34
CA GLU A 90 2.89 16.70 10.39
C GLU A 90 3.44 16.13 11.69
N PHE A 91 3.07 14.90 12.04
CA PHE A 91 3.57 14.23 13.25
C PHE A 91 5.09 14.09 13.24
N TYR A 92 5.67 13.78 12.07
CA TYR A 92 7.12 13.62 11.90
C TYR A 92 7.83 14.90 11.42
N ASP A 93 7.13 16.03 11.37
CA ASP A 93 7.67 17.30 10.90
C ASP A 93 8.33 17.20 9.52
N HIS A 94 7.74 16.38 8.64
CA HIS A 94 8.22 16.13 7.28
C HIS A 94 9.65 15.58 7.21
N ARG A 95 10.08 14.85 8.22
CA ARG A 95 11.40 14.20 8.24
C ARG A 95 11.36 12.91 7.44
N TYR A 96 11.74 12.99 6.17
CA TYR A 96 11.61 11.86 5.24
C TYR A 96 12.41 10.63 5.64
N ILE A 97 13.60 10.83 6.21
CA ILE A 97 14.44 9.70 6.68
C ILE A 97 13.75 8.96 7.83
N GLU A 98 13.19 9.71 8.78
CA GLU A 98 12.44 9.12 9.89
C GLU A 98 11.19 8.39 9.42
N LEU A 99 10.47 8.95 8.43
CA LEU A 99 9.34 8.28 7.80
C LEU A 99 9.77 6.96 7.15
N CYS A 100 10.94 6.93 6.51
CA CYS A 100 11.50 5.71 5.93
C CYS A 100 11.82 4.66 7.00
N GLN A 101 12.15 5.07 8.20
CA GLN A 101 12.49 4.17 9.30
C GLN A 101 11.25 3.67 10.05
N GLU A 102 10.24 4.51 10.21
CA GLU A 102 9.11 4.23 11.11
C GLU A 102 7.80 3.90 10.38
N VAL A 103 7.54 4.50 9.24
CA VAL A 103 6.28 4.33 8.52
C VAL A 103 6.40 3.39 7.32
N VAL A 104 7.42 3.58 6.51
CA VAL A 104 7.62 2.79 5.29
C VAL A 104 7.74 1.28 5.57
N PRO A 105 8.43 0.81 6.63
CA PRO A 105 8.48 -0.62 6.93
C PRO A 105 7.12 -1.25 7.20
N PHE A 106 6.18 -0.51 7.78
CA PHE A 106 4.80 -0.98 7.92
C PHE A 106 4.17 -1.21 6.55
N ILE A 107 4.37 -0.29 5.62
CA ILE A 107 3.80 -0.39 4.27
C ILE A 107 4.44 -1.56 3.50
N THR A 108 5.77 -1.62 3.46
CA THR A 108 6.50 -2.62 2.67
C THR A 108 6.51 -4.00 3.31
N GLY A 109 6.47 -4.07 4.64
CA GLY A 109 6.56 -5.33 5.38
C GLY A 109 5.22 -5.93 5.78
N GLU A 110 4.19 -5.11 5.94
CA GLU A 110 2.87 -5.56 6.38
C GLU A 110 1.80 -5.36 5.32
N VAL A 111 1.62 -4.14 4.84
CA VAL A 111 0.50 -3.79 3.95
C VAL A 111 0.64 -4.46 2.59
N ILE A 112 1.74 -4.22 1.91
CA ILE A 112 1.93 -4.71 0.53
C ILE A 112 1.91 -6.24 0.46
N PRO A 113 2.64 -6.99 1.33
CA PRO A 113 2.57 -8.44 1.28
C PRO A 113 1.16 -8.99 1.54
N LYS A 114 0.43 -8.42 2.48
CA LYS A 114 -0.94 -8.87 2.79
C LYS A 114 -1.91 -8.55 1.65
N VAL A 115 -1.80 -7.37 1.05
CA VAL A 115 -2.61 -6.98 -0.11
C VAL A 115 -2.34 -7.93 -1.29
N ARG A 116 -1.07 -8.23 -1.57
CA ARG A 116 -0.67 -9.18 -2.62
C ARG A 116 -1.25 -10.57 -2.39
N LYS A 117 -1.20 -11.03 -1.14
CA LYS A 117 -1.73 -12.34 -0.75
C LYS A 117 -3.24 -12.41 -0.97
N ILE A 118 -3.98 -11.39 -0.52
CA ILE A 118 -5.44 -11.33 -0.68
C ILE A 118 -5.80 -11.29 -2.15
N ALA A 119 -5.14 -10.45 -2.95
CA ALA A 119 -5.40 -10.35 -4.39
C ALA A 119 -5.12 -11.68 -5.10
N ALA A 120 -4.03 -12.36 -4.74
CA ALA A 120 -3.68 -13.67 -5.31
C ALA A 120 -4.72 -14.73 -4.95
N GLN A 121 -5.19 -14.75 -3.70
CA GLN A 121 -6.23 -15.67 -3.25
C GLN A 121 -7.56 -15.41 -3.96
N ASN A 122 -7.93 -14.15 -4.13
CA ASN A 122 -9.15 -13.77 -4.84
C ASN A 122 -9.10 -14.18 -6.30
N LYS A 123 -7.96 -13.97 -6.95
CA LYS A 123 -7.74 -14.40 -8.34
C LYS A 123 -7.87 -15.92 -8.47
N LYS A 124 -7.23 -16.66 -7.58
CA LYS A 124 -7.28 -18.12 -7.57
C LYS A 124 -8.71 -18.63 -7.37
N LYS A 125 -9.45 -18.05 -6.41
CA LYS A 125 -10.85 -18.37 -6.15
C LYS A 125 -11.72 -18.12 -7.38
N THR A 126 -11.55 -16.96 -8.01
CA THR A 126 -12.31 -16.59 -9.20
C THR A 126 -12.05 -17.57 -10.33
N LEU A 127 -10.77 -17.90 -10.60
CA LEU A 127 -10.40 -18.83 -11.65
C LEU A 127 -10.89 -20.26 -11.38
N SER A 128 -10.95 -20.68 -10.12
CA SER A 128 -11.42 -22.02 -9.76
C SER A 128 -12.93 -22.20 -9.93
N GLN A 129 -13.70 -21.11 -9.99
CA GLN A 129 -15.15 -21.14 -10.24
C GLN A 129 -15.48 -21.43 -11.70
N TYR A 130 -14.51 -21.29 -12.59
CA TYR A 130 -14.70 -21.50 -14.03
C TYR A 130 -13.79 -22.63 -14.51
N ASN A 131 -14.37 -23.66 -15.16
CA ASN A 131 -13.56 -24.71 -15.75
C ASN A 131 -12.98 -24.23 -17.11
N ARG A 132 -12.01 -24.99 -17.65
CA ARG A 132 -11.36 -24.65 -18.92
C ARG A 132 -12.35 -24.47 -20.08
N LYS A 133 -13.40 -25.25 -20.10
CA LYS A 133 -14.42 -25.18 -21.16
C LYS A 133 -15.15 -23.86 -21.11
N GLN A 134 -15.53 -23.40 -19.93
CA GLN A 134 -16.21 -22.12 -19.72
C GLN A 134 -15.33 -20.94 -20.12
N ILE A 135 -14.05 -20.97 -19.75
CA ILE A 135 -13.08 -19.94 -20.11
C ILE A 135 -12.92 -19.85 -21.62
N ARG A 136 -12.79 -20.98 -22.33
CA ARG A 136 -12.69 -21.02 -23.78
C ARG A 136 -13.94 -20.45 -24.46
N MET A 137 -15.10 -20.70 -23.91
CA MET A 137 -16.35 -20.16 -24.45
C MET A 137 -16.37 -18.63 -24.35
N PHE A 138 -15.91 -18.06 -23.25
CA PHE A 138 -15.80 -16.62 -23.11
C PHE A 138 -14.82 -16.01 -24.11
N GLU A 139 -13.67 -16.63 -24.32
CA GLU A 139 -12.67 -16.16 -25.28
C GLU A 139 -13.18 -16.16 -26.71
N ARG A 140 -13.95 -17.18 -27.10
CA ARG A 140 -14.54 -17.29 -28.45
C ARG A 140 -15.59 -16.25 -28.74
N ARG A 141 -16.21 -15.64 -27.73
CA ARG A 141 -17.26 -14.63 -27.87
C ARG A 141 -16.74 -13.21 -28.02
N LYS A 142 -15.45 -13.00 -27.88
CA LYS A 142 -14.84 -11.67 -28.07
C LYS A 142 -14.75 -11.27 -29.53
#